data_9dcdbbdfc530f2128768b7e6580670ed
#
_entry.id   9dcdbbdfc530f2128768b7e6580670ed
#
_cell.length_a   1.000
_cell.length_b   1.000
_cell.length_c   1.000
_cell.angle_alpha   90.00
_cell.angle_beta   90.00
_cell.angle_gamma   90.00
#
_symmetry.space_group_name_H-M   'P 1'
#
loop_
_entity.id
_entity.type
_entity.pdbx_description
1 polymer ?
#
loop_
_entity_poly.entity_id
_entity_poly.type
_entity_poly.pdbx_seq_one_letter_code
_entity_poly.pdbx_strand_id
1 'polypeptide(L)'
;MLFRSLAVAIGTSHGAYKFTRKPTGEILAISRIEEIHNRLPNTHLVMHGSSSVPEDLLALINKYGGKIPETYGVPLEEIQKGIKCGVRKVNIDTDNRLAITAAVREALAAKPEEFDPRHFMKPSIKYMQKV
;
A
#
# COMPACT_ATOMS: atom_id res chain seq x y z
N MET A 1 26.83 0.16 -18.33
CA MET A 1 25.39 0.39 -18.06
C MET A 1 25.29 0.98 -16.66
N LEU A 2 24.82 2.22 -16.51
CA LEU A 2 24.72 2.87 -15.21
C LEU A 2 23.32 2.57 -14.64
N PHE A 3 23.25 1.87 -13.50
CA PHE A 3 22.01 1.70 -12.77
C PHE A 3 21.59 3.05 -12.18
N ARG A 4 20.36 3.51 -12.50
CA ARG A 4 19.84 4.79 -12.03
C ARG A 4 19.00 4.65 -10.77
N SER A 5 18.61 3.42 -10.40
CA SER A 5 17.78 3.15 -9.22
C SER A 5 18.18 1.87 -8.51
N LEU A 6 18.00 1.86 -7.20
CA LEU A 6 18.23 0.75 -6.31
C LEU A 6 16.94 0.45 -5.54
N ALA A 7 16.42 -0.76 -5.66
CA ALA A 7 15.28 -1.24 -4.87
C ALA A 7 15.74 -1.66 -3.49
N VAL A 8 15.07 -1.15 -2.46
CA VAL A 8 15.37 -1.46 -1.06
C VAL A 8 14.14 -1.96 -0.33
N ALA A 9 14.31 -3.00 0.49
CA ALA A 9 13.34 -3.48 1.45
C ALA A 9 13.86 -3.13 2.85
N ILE A 10 13.20 -2.21 3.51
CA ILE A 10 13.68 -1.57 4.73
C ILE A 10 12.91 -2.04 5.97
N GLY A 11 12.88 -3.37 6.15
CA GLY A 11 12.25 -4.01 7.31
C GLY A 11 10.81 -4.45 7.09
N THR A 12 10.30 -4.41 5.86
CA THR A 12 8.94 -4.86 5.53
C THR A 12 8.93 -5.92 4.44
N SER A 13 7.81 -6.65 4.35
CA SER A 13 7.53 -7.64 3.31
C SER A 13 6.43 -7.16 2.36
N HIS A 14 6.33 -7.81 1.18
CA HIS A 14 5.22 -7.61 0.27
C HIS A 14 3.92 -8.23 0.80
N GLY A 15 2.77 -7.72 0.34
CA GLY A 15 1.44 -8.26 0.61
C GLY A 15 0.66 -7.49 1.67
N ALA A 16 -0.57 -7.96 1.93
CA ALA A 16 -1.51 -7.33 2.86
C ALA A 16 -1.20 -7.67 4.33
N TYR A 17 -0.63 -8.84 4.57
CA TYR A 17 -0.40 -9.36 5.93
C TYR A 17 1.01 -9.00 6.42
N LYS A 18 1.25 -7.71 6.68
CA LYS A 18 2.57 -7.22 7.10
C LYS A 18 2.74 -7.31 8.61
N PHE A 19 1.75 -6.83 9.35
CA PHE A 19 1.79 -6.78 10.81
C PHE A 19 0.49 -7.33 11.38
N THR A 20 0.59 -8.19 12.40
CA THR A 20 -0.54 -8.76 13.14
C THR A 20 -0.97 -7.86 14.31
N ARG A 21 -0.19 -6.84 14.62
CA ARG A 21 -0.49 -5.82 15.63
C ARG A 21 -0.25 -4.45 15.05
N LYS A 22 -1.00 -3.46 15.51
CA LYS A 22 -0.79 -2.07 15.09
C LYS A 22 0.65 -1.66 15.39
N PRO A 23 1.40 -1.27 14.35
CA PRO A 23 2.79 -0.94 14.54
C PRO A 23 2.94 0.31 15.40
N THR A 24 3.86 0.26 16.37
CA THR A 24 4.22 1.39 17.25
C THR A 24 5.72 1.66 17.14
N GLY A 25 6.11 2.93 17.02
CA GLY A 25 7.50 3.34 16.88
C GLY A 25 8.04 3.25 15.45
N GLU A 26 9.35 3.26 15.31
CA GLU A 26 10.02 3.14 14.00
C GLU A 26 9.89 1.73 13.45
N ILE A 27 9.20 1.60 12.32
CA ILE A 27 8.96 0.33 11.65
C ILE A 27 9.91 0.15 10.49
N LEU A 28 10.17 1.24 9.78
CA LEU A 28 11.12 1.27 8.69
C LEU A 28 12.51 1.59 9.21
N ALA A 29 13.52 0.91 8.67
CA ALA A 29 14.91 1.22 8.95
C ALA A 29 15.34 2.51 8.23
N ILE A 30 14.80 3.66 8.65
CA ILE A 30 15.03 4.98 8.02
C ILE A 30 16.51 5.33 8.00
N SER A 31 17.26 5.04 9.08
CA SER A 31 18.71 5.24 9.14
C SER A 31 19.46 4.49 8.03
N ARG A 32 18.96 3.33 7.60
CA ARG A 32 19.54 2.60 6.46
C ARG A 32 19.27 3.28 5.12
N ILE A 33 18.10 3.92 4.97
CA ILE A 33 17.81 4.71 3.76
C ILE A 33 18.81 5.86 3.66
N GLU A 34 19.03 6.58 4.75
CA GLU A 34 19.98 7.70 4.83
C GLU A 34 21.41 7.23 4.54
N GLU A 35 21.84 6.13 5.15
CA GLU A 35 23.17 5.57 4.93
C GLU A 35 23.37 5.19 3.45
N ILE A 36 22.39 4.50 2.83
CA ILE A 36 22.45 4.12 1.43
C ILE A 36 22.49 5.36 0.53
N HIS A 37 21.64 6.35 0.80
CA HIS A 37 21.57 7.57 0.02
C HIS A 37 22.88 8.38 0.12
N ASN A 38 23.48 8.46 1.29
CA ASN A 38 24.77 9.13 1.49
C ASN A 38 25.91 8.44 0.73
N ARG A 39 25.89 7.10 0.66
CA ARG A 39 26.90 6.34 -0.09
C ARG A 39 26.65 6.37 -1.61
N LEU A 40 25.40 6.53 -2.02
CA LEU A 40 24.97 6.51 -3.43
C LEU A 40 24.10 7.75 -3.77
N PRO A 41 24.65 8.97 -3.67
CA PRO A 41 23.86 10.21 -3.77
C PRO A 41 23.22 10.43 -5.14
N ASN A 42 23.77 9.82 -6.19
CA ASN A 42 23.28 9.91 -7.57
C ASN A 42 22.38 8.73 -7.98
N THR A 43 21.99 7.87 -7.02
CA THR A 43 21.14 6.71 -7.26
C THR A 43 19.77 6.92 -6.64
N HIS A 44 18.70 6.78 -7.42
CA HIS A 44 17.35 6.87 -6.90
C HIS A 44 16.99 5.62 -6.09
N LEU A 45 16.46 5.80 -4.90
CA LEU A 45 16.00 4.69 -4.07
C LEU A 45 14.53 4.39 -4.35
N VAL A 46 14.21 3.11 -4.46
CA VAL A 46 12.85 2.58 -4.68
C VAL A 46 12.45 1.77 -3.46
N MET A 47 11.41 2.20 -2.75
CA MET A 47 10.92 1.52 -1.54
C MET A 47 9.90 0.46 -1.91
N HIS A 48 10.14 -0.78 -1.48
CA HIS A 48 9.25 -1.92 -1.62
C HIS A 48 8.55 -2.27 -0.30
N GLY A 49 7.46 -3.04 -0.39
CA GLY A 49 6.71 -3.47 0.78
C GLY A 49 6.00 -2.34 1.54
N SER A 50 5.66 -1.25 0.87
CA SER A 50 5.26 0.03 1.47
C SER A 50 3.75 0.28 1.48
N SER A 51 2.91 -0.71 1.13
CA SER A 51 1.45 -0.54 1.18
C SER A 51 0.98 -0.21 2.60
N SER A 52 0.09 0.77 2.71
CA SER A 52 -0.42 1.27 3.99
C SER A 52 -1.54 0.41 4.57
N VAL A 53 -2.18 -0.41 3.73
CA VAL A 53 -3.29 -1.30 4.09
C VAL A 53 -4.39 -0.53 4.84
N PRO A 54 -5.17 0.34 4.14
CA PRO A 54 -6.16 1.20 4.77
C PRO A 54 -7.22 0.42 5.55
N GLU A 55 -7.37 0.71 6.83
CA GLU A 55 -8.27 0.00 7.75
C GLU A 55 -9.75 0.14 7.33
N ASP A 56 -10.14 1.29 6.77
CA ASP A 56 -11.49 1.54 6.27
C ASP A 56 -11.84 0.65 5.08
N LEU A 57 -10.90 0.38 4.19
CA LEU A 57 -11.10 -0.55 3.07
C LEU A 57 -11.24 -1.99 3.55
N LEU A 58 -10.46 -2.41 4.55
CA LEU A 58 -10.60 -3.74 5.16
C LEU A 58 -11.98 -3.90 5.81
N ALA A 59 -12.41 -2.90 6.57
CA ALA A 59 -13.73 -2.89 7.21
C ALA A 59 -14.86 -2.97 6.15
N LEU A 60 -14.74 -2.22 5.06
CA LEU A 60 -15.73 -2.21 3.99
C LEU A 60 -15.80 -3.57 3.26
N ILE A 61 -14.65 -4.18 2.95
CA ILE A 61 -14.59 -5.50 2.34
C ILE A 61 -15.27 -6.53 3.24
N ASN A 62 -14.99 -6.51 4.55
CA ASN A 62 -15.56 -7.44 5.51
C ASN A 62 -17.05 -7.21 5.71
N LYS A 63 -17.52 -5.95 5.72
CA LYS A 63 -18.94 -5.58 5.76
C LYS A 63 -19.73 -6.24 4.61
N TYR A 64 -19.14 -6.32 3.44
CA TYR A 64 -19.79 -6.90 2.24
C TYR A 64 -19.31 -8.33 1.93
N GLY A 65 -19.18 -9.16 2.98
CA GLY A 65 -18.97 -10.60 2.87
C GLY A 65 -17.51 -11.03 2.68
N GLY A 66 -16.54 -10.14 2.87
CA GLY A 66 -15.14 -10.49 2.98
C GLY A 66 -14.82 -11.15 4.32
N LYS A 67 -13.65 -11.80 4.39
CA LYS A 67 -13.13 -12.44 5.61
C LYS A 67 -11.63 -12.17 5.71
N ILE A 68 -11.24 -10.90 5.55
CA ILE A 68 -9.83 -10.50 5.72
C ILE A 68 -9.56 -10.38 7.21
N PRO A 69 -8.54 -11.09 7.75
CA PRO A 69 -8.16 -10.95 9.16
C PRO A 69 -7.61 -9.55 9.43
N GLU A 70 -7.60 -9.17 10.69
CA GLU A 70 -6.99 -7.93 11.13
C GLU A 70 -5.52 -7.89 10.73
N THR A 71 -5.13 -6.84 10.03
CA THR A 71 -3.77 -6.65 9.54
C THR A 71 -3.49 -5.17 9.35
N TYR A 72 -2.22 -4.81 9.41
CA TYR A 72 -1.76 -3.44 9.34
C TYR A 72 -0.64 -3.30 8.31
N GLY A 73 -0.58 -2.15 7.66
CA GLY A 73 0.48 -1.80 6.73
C GLY A 73 1.50 -0.84 7.33
N VAL A 74 2.25 -0.19 6.45
CA VAL A 74 3.23 0.82 6.84
C VAL A 74 2.52 2.15 7.07
N PRO A 75 2.72 2.82 8.22
CA PRO A 75 2.17 4.15 8.46
C PRO A 75 2.65 5.17 7.42
N LEU A 76 1.75 6.07 6.99
CA LEU A 76 2.07 7.09 5.99
C LEU A 76 3.21 8.01 6.43
N GLU A 77 3.31 8.29 7.71
CA GLU A 77 4.39 9.11 8.30
C GLU A 77 5.77 8.48 8.10
N GLU A 78 5.85 7.15 8.18
CA GLU A 78 7.09 6.41 7.94
C GLU A 78 7.48 6.46 6.45
N ILE A 79 6.50 6.34 5.55
CA ILE A 79 6.71 6.50 4.11
C ILE A 79 7.23 7.91 3.80
N GLN A 80 6.61 8.93 4.40
CA GLN A 80 7.02 10.34 4.23
C GLN A 80 8.44 10.59 4.75
N LYS A 81 8.83 10.00 5.89
CA LYS A 81 10.21 10.04 6.38
C LYS A 81 11.17 9.45 5.37
N GLY A 82 10.87 8.24 4.83
CA GLY A 82 11.69 7.61 3.80
C GLY A 82 11.89 8.49 2.56
N ILE A 83 10.83 9.18 2.11
CA ILE A 83 10.89 10.12 0.98
C ILE A 83 11.86 11.28 1.28
N LYS A 84 11.80 11.85 2.49
CA LYS A 84 12.71 12.92 2.93
C LYS A 84 14.17 12.46 2.98
N CYS A 85 14.39 11.18 3.28
CA CYS A 85 15.72 10.57 3.41
C CYS A 85 16.30 9.99 2.11
N GLY A 86 15.67 10.21 0.95
CA GLY A 86 16.25 9.86 -0.36
C GLY A 86 15.44 8.91 -1.23
N VAL A 87 14.31 8.38 -0.75
CA VAL A 87 13.39 7.59 -1.59
C VAL A 87 12.75 8.48 -2.66
N ARG A 88 12.77 8.01 -3.90
CA ARG A 88 12.18 8.71 -5.07
C ARG A 88 11.02 7.95 -5.69
N LYS A 89 10.85 6.68 -5.37
CA LYS A 89 9.73 5.86 -5.82
C LYS A 89 9.26 4.96 -4.69
N VAL A 90 7.95 4.90 -4.50
CA VAL A 90 7.29 3.99 -3.56
C VAL A 90 6.43 3.03 -4.37
N ASN A 91 6.60 1.73 -4.16
CA ASN A 91 5.77 0.71 -4.81
C ASN A 91 4.55 0.41 -3.94
N ILE A 92 3.37 0.65 -4.50
CA ILE A 92 2.08 0.40 -3.86
C ILE A 92 1.27 -0.53 -4.78
N ASP A 93 0.84 -1.68 -4.26
CA ASP A 93 0.00 -2.65 -4.98
C ASP A 93 -1.20 -3.06 -4.13
N THR A 94 -0.98 -3.49 -2.90
CA THR A 94 -2.03 -4.01 -2.01
C THR A 94 -3.15 -2.99 -1.80
N ASP A 95 -2.84 -1.71 -1.62
CA ASP A 95 -3.83 -0.66 -1.37
C ASP A 95 -4.78 -0.50 -2.58
N ASN A 96 -4.24 -0.55 -3.81
CA ASN A 96 -5.04 -0.55 -5.03
C ASN A 96 -5.95 -1.79 -5.13
N ARG A 97 -5.45 -2.97 -4.77
CA ARG A 97 -6.24 -4.22 -4.77
C ARG A 97 -7.37 -4.15 -3.75
N LEU A 98 -7.10 -3.64 -2.55
CA LEU A 98 -8.12 -3.43 -1.52
C LEU A 98 -9.17 -2.42 -1.98
N ALA A 99 -8.75 -1.31 -2.59
CA ALA A 99 -9.63 -0.29 -3.13
C ALA A 99 -10.60 -0.85 -4.18
N ILE A 100 -10.08 -1.61 -5.16
CA ILE A 100 -10.91 -2.25 -6.19
C ILE A 100 -11.87 -3.27 -5.55
N THR A 101 -11.35 -4.12 -4.66
CA THR A 101 -12.17 -5.18 -4.03
C THR A 101 -13.29 -4.59 -3.18
N ALA A 102 -13.01 -3.54 -2.40
CA ALA A 102 -14.02 -2.84 -1.61
C ALA A 102 -15.12 -2.24 -2.48
N ALA A 103 -14.73 -1.51 -3.53
CA ALA A 103 -15.67 -0.87 -4.44
C ALA A 103 -16.57 -1.87 -5.17
N VAL A 104 -16.01 -2.98 -5.66
CA VAL A 104 -16.77 -4.03 -6.36
C VAL A 104 -17.74 -4.73 -5.42
N ARG A 105 -17.30 -5.09 -4.20
CA ARG A 105 -18.19 -5.72 -3.21
C ARG A 105 -19.35 -4.82 -2.82
N GLU A 106 -19.09 -3.53 -2.58
CA GLU A 106 -20.13 -2.55 -2.26
C GLU A 106 -21.12 -2.38 -3.43
N ALA A 107 -20.62 -2.26 -4.67
CA ALA A 107 -21.44 -2.10 -5.85
C ALA A 107 -22.38 -3.30 -6.07
N LEU A 108 -21.87 -4.53 -5.95
CA LEU A 108 -22.65 -5.75 -6.11
C LEU A 108 -23.63 -5.98 -4.95
N ALA A 109 -23.28 -5.54 -3.74
CA ALA A 109 -24.23 -5.58 -2.62
C ALA A 109 -25.37 -4.57 -2.78
N ALA A 110 -25.09 -3.41 -3.38
CA ALA A 110 -26.10 -2.39 -3.67
C ALA A 110 -27.04 -2.76 -4.83
N LYS A 111 -26.53 -3.56 -5.79
CA LYS A 111 -27.27 -4.05 -6.95
C LYS A 111 -26.96 -5.52 -7.20
N PRO A 112 -27.61 -6.45 -6.47
CA PRO A 112 -27.33 -7.88 -6.59
C PRO A 112 -27.59 -8.48 -7.97
N GLU A 113 -28.47 -7.84 -8.77
CA GLU A 113 -28.80 -8.24 -10.14
C GLU A 113 -27.76 -7.77 -11.18
N GLU A 114 -26.79 -6.93 -10.79
CA GLU A 114 -25.81 -6.39 -11.72
C GLU A 114 -24.78 -7.45 -12.13
N PHE A 115 -24.63 -7.66 -13.42
CA PHE A 115 -23.71 -8.64 -13.99
C PHE A 115 -22.66 -8.04 -14.95
N ASP A 116 -22.84 -6.77 -15.35
CA ASP A 116 -21.92 -6.13 -16.30
C ASP A 116 -20.70 -5.53 -15.56
N PRO A 117 -19.48 -6.06 -15.83
CA PRO A 117 -18.26 -5.55 -15.19
C PRO A 117 -18.02 -4.05 -15.43
N ARG A 118 -18.47 -3.51 -16.55
CA ARG A 118 -18.32 -2.08 -16.86
C ARG A 118 -19.08 -1.21 -15.86
N HIS A 119 -20.16 -1.73 -15.28
CA HIS A 119 -20.96 -1.04 -14.28
C HIS A 119 -20.40 -1.23 -12.86
N PHE A 120 -20.24 -2.47 -12.41
CA PHE A 120 -19.83 -2.73 -11.03
C PHE A 120 -18.35 -2.42 -10.76
N MET A 121 -17.49 -2.38 -11.78
CA MET A 121 -16.09 -1.95 -11.62
C MET A 121 -15.90 -0.43 -11.68
N LYS A 122 -16.82 0.32 -12.28
CA LYS A 122 -16.71 1.77 -12.44
C LYS A 122 -16.43 2.53 -11.14
N PRO A 123 -17.05 2.19 -9.98
CA PRO A 123 -16.76 2.84 -8.70
C PRO A 123 -15.30 2.68 -8.24
N SER A 124 -14.59 1.65 -8.69
CA SER A 124 -13.19 1.38 -8.32
C SER A 124 -12.27 2.56 -8.65
N ILE A 125 -12.57 3.33 -9.69
CA ILE A 125 -11.78 4.52 -10.07
C ILE A 125 -11.71 5.52 -8.91
N LYS A 126 -12.87 5.82 -8.29
CA LYS A 126 -12.93 6.75 -7.16
C LYS A 126 -12.22 6.22 -5.92
N TYR A 127 -12.27 4.92 -5.69
CA TYR A 127 -11.59 4.28 -4.57
C TYR A 127 -10.08 4.28 -4.75
N MET A 128 -9.61 3.96 -5.97
CA MET A 128 -8.17 4.02 -6.29
C MET A 128 -7.59 5.44 -6.26
N GLN A 129 -8.39 6.47 -6.50
CA GLN A 129 -7.95 7.86 -6.38
C GLN A 129 -7.72 8.32 -4.93
N LYS A 130 -8.22 7.57 -3.95
CA LYS A 130 -8.10 7.89 -2.52
C LYS A 130 -6.86 7.28 -1.87
N VAL A 131 -6.33 6.21 -2.45
CA VAL A 131 -5.12 5.53 -2.00
C VAL A 131 -3.92 5.95 -2.86
#